data_4f7ed1f772edf479fdd5b8fd44c5229a
#
_entry.id   4f7ed1f772edf479fdd5b8fd44c5229a
#
_cell.length_a   1.000
_cell.length_b   1.000
_cell.length_c   1.000
_cell.angle_alpha   90.00
_cell.angle_beta   90.00
_cell.angle_gamma   90.00
#
_symmetry.space_group_name_H-M   'P 1'
#
loop_
_entity.id
_entity.type
_entity.pdbx_description
1 polymer ?
#
loop_
_entity_poly.entity_id
_entity_poly.type
_entity_poly.pdbx_seq_one_letter_code
_entity_poly.pdbx_strand_id
1 'polypeptide(L)'
;MVFKRLLGALGVGGPTVDTVLDPAPARPGGTLTGQVRLQGGNADFEIEHITLELVARVEAEHEGGESEGAVAFERFTVGGGFRLAEGEQREVPFSVTLPWETPITELHGQGLGIVLGVRTELSVAGAKDKGDLDQLNVAPLPAQEAVLEALGGLGFGFRSADLEYGRIGGTGQRLPFYQEIELLPSPRYAQQVNEIELTFLANPGGMEVVLEADKRGGFLSPGHDALTRFNVSHEGVEHQDWPAIVEGWIGQLVEHRASYGPPAGYGSPMGHGSPAAFGQGGHGHGHDGHHHDGHRSGPGMGTAVAAGAAGLAVGVVGGMVAGEVVDEVGDFFEGEEEEEG
;
A
#
# COMPACT_ATOMS: atom_id res chain seq x y z
N MET A 1 -35.30 21.86 27.36
CA MET A 1 -34.71 20.55 27.02
C MET A 1 -34.69 20.27 25.53
N VAL A 2 -35.74 20.57 24.75
CA VAL A 2 -35.81 20.30 23.31
C VAL A 2 -34.72 21.02 22.50
N PHE A 3 -34.39 22.28 22.89
CA PHE A 3 -33.39 23.11 22.17
C PHE A 3 -31.96 22.55 22.31
N LYS A 4 -31.58 22.01 23.49
CA LYS A 4 -30.27 21.39 23.71
C LYS A 4 -30.08 20.11 22.83
N ARG A 5 -31.15 19.30 22.67
CA ARG A 5 -31.14 18.12 21.79
C ARG A 5 -31.04 18.50 20.31
N LEU A 6 -31.67 19.59 19.90
CA LEU A 6 -31.61 20.05 18.51
C LEU A 6 -30.20 20.57 18.13
N LEU A 7 -29.54 21.27 19.07
CA LEU A 7 -28.15 21.73 18.89
C LEU A 7 -27.16 20.56 18.90
N GLY A 8 -27.41 19.53 19.73
CA GLY A 8 -26.63 18.29 19.74
C GLY A 8 -26.73 17.52 18.39
N ALA A 9 -27.92 17.52 17.76
CA ALA A 9 -28.11 16.91 16.44
C ALA A 9 -27.32 17.66 15.32
N LEU A 10 -26.99 18.93 15.54
CA LEU A 10 -26.13 19.75 14.67
C LEU A 10 -24.63 19.68 15.06
N GLY A 11 -24.28 18.80 16.00
CA GLY A 11 -22.89 18.66 16.50
C GLY A 11 -22.43 19.73 17.49
N VAL A 12 -23.26 20.75 17.79
CA VAL A 12 -22.93 21.82 18.76
C VAL A 12 -23.28 21.36 20.18
N GLY A 13 -22.28 21.27 21.04
CA GLY A 13 -22.46 20.81 22.44
C GLY A 13 -22.70 19.29 22.57
N GLY A 14 -22.37 18.52 21.55
CA GLY A 14 -22.33 17.06 21.58
C GLY A 14 -21.15 16.52 22.39
N PRO A 15 -21.05 15.20 22.55
CA PRO A 15 -19.89 14.58 23.21
C PRO A 15 -18.63 14.78 22.35
N THR A 16 -17.46 14.64 22.99
CA THR A 16 -16.16 14.58 22.29
C THR A 16 -15.51 13.23 22.55
N VAL A 17 -14.66 12.83 21.61
CA VAL A 17 -13.84 11.62 21.65
C VAL A 17 -12.39 12.00 21.44
N ASP A 18 -11.49 11.33 22.15
CA ASP A 18 -10.03 11.46 22.08
C ASP A 18 -9.46 10.06 22.33
N THR A 19 -8.68 9.55 21.41
CA THR A 19 -8.08 8.23 21.52
C THR A 19 -6.61 8.37 21.87
N VAL A 20 -6.16 7.60 22.82
CA VAL A 20 -4.78 7.61 23.27
C VAL A 20 -4.21 6.20 23.12
N LEU A 21 -3.29 6.04 22.18
CA LEU A 21 -2.55 4.80 21.97
C LEU A 21 -1.45 4.66 23.02
N ASP A 22 -1.11 3.43 23.36
CA ASP A 22 0.08 3.19 24.19
C ASP A 22 1.33 3.61 23.40
N PRO A 23 2.33 4.22 24.08
CA PRO A 23 3.47 4.85 23.41
C PRO A 23 4.47 3.86 22.81
N ALA A 24 4.38 2.57 23.13
CA ALA A 24 5.25 1.55 22.54
C ALA A 24 4.77 1.22 21.12
N PRO A 25 5.66 1.20 20.12
CA PRO A 25 5.27 0.81 18.77
C PRO A 25 4.64 -0.59 18.77
N ALA A 26 3.52 -0.72 18.06
CA ALA A 26 2.93 -2.04 17.81
C ALA A 26 3.78 -2.84 16.83
N ARG A 27 3.41 -4.10 16.57
CA ARG A 27 4.06 -4.96 15.57
C ARG A 27 3.03 -5.67 14.71
N PRO A 28 3.32 -6.01 13.46
CA PRO A 28 2.44 -6.82 12.63
C PRO A 28 2.01 -8.11 13.36
N GLY A 29 0.71 -8.44 13.34
CA GLY A 29 0.15 -9.57 14.08
C GLY A 29 0.18 -9.43 15.61
N GLY A 30 0.70 -8.33 16.14
CA GLY A 30 0.78 -8.03 17.57
C GLY A 30 -0.46 -7.34 18.10
N THR A 31 -0.40 -6.93 19.37
CA THR A 31 -1.52 -6.26 20.05
C THR A 31 -1.30 -4.76 20.07
N LEU A 32 -2.32 -4.02 19.67
CA LEU A 32 -2.44 -2.58 19.84
C LEU A 32 -3.33 -2.31 21.05
N THR A 33 -2.83 -1.57 22.02
CA THR A 33 -3.54 -1.20 23.26
C THR A 33 -3.65 0.32 23.38
N GLY A 34 -4.65 0.76 24.14
CA GLY A 34 -4.92 2.18 24.38
C GLY A 34 -6.26 2.37 25.07
N GLN A 35 -6.74 3.60 25.05
CA GLN A 35 -8.03 3.96 25.62
C GLN A 35 -8.71 5.04 24.82
N VAL A 36 -10.03 4.92 24.66
CA VAL A 36 -10.88 5.97 24.12
C VAL A 36 -11.44 6.80 25.27
N ARG A 37 -11.16 8.08 25.30
CA ARG A 37 -11.61 9.06 26.27
C ARG A 37 -12.82 9.79 25.75
N LEU A 38 -13.90 9.74 26.48
CA LEU A 38 -15.15 10.40 26.15
C LEU A 38 -15.42 11.52 27.12
N GLN A 39 -15.84 12.67 26.58
CA GLN A 39 -16.36 13.77 27.38
C GLN A 39 -17.80 14.03 26.98
N GLY A 40 -18.75 13.88 27.92
CA GLY A 40 -20.16 14.17 27.72
C GLY A 40 -20.38 15.64 27.35
N GLY A 41 -21.32 15.85 26.44
CA GLY A 41 -21.71 17.19 26.00
C GLY A 41 -22.62 17.91 26.99
N ASN A 42 -23.47 18.81 26.46
CA ASN A 42 -24.40 19.62 27.25
C ASN A 42 -25.77 18.98 27.50
N ALA A 43 -25.88 17.67 27.23
CA ALA A 43 -27.04 16.81 27.47
C ALA A 43 -26.55 15.36 27.60
N ASP A 44 -27.47 14.46 27.94
CA ASP A 44 -27.23 13.02 27.92
C ASP A 44 -27.29 12.51 26.47
N PHE A 45 -26.37 11.63 26.12
CA PHE A 45 -26.29 10.98 24.81
C PHE A 45 -26.26 9.46 24.94
N GLU A 46 -26.93 8.77 24.04
CA GLU A 46 -26.80 7.31 23.90
C GLU A 46 -25.68 7.02 22.92
N ILE A 47 -24.65 6.37 23.37
CA ILE A 47 -23.52 5.91 22.56
C ILE A 47 -23.84 4.52 22.04
N GLU A 48 -24.04 4.40 20.72
CA GLU A 48 -24.38 3.15 20.08
C GLU A 48 -23.17 2.23 19.98
N HIS A 49 -22.09 2.73 19.44
CA HIS A 49 -20.80 2.01 19.35
C HIS A 49 -19.62 2.97 19.25
N ILE A 50 -18.47 2.43 19.59
CA ILE A 50 -17.15 3.05 19.39
C ILE A 50 -16.39 2.11 18.47
N THR A 51 -15.97 2.64 17.32
CA THR A 51 -15.25 1.88 16.31
C THR A 51 -13.86 2.46 16.12
N LEU A 52 -12.88 1.59 16.01
CA LEU A 52 -11.52 1.94 15.57
C LEU A 52 -11.32 1.38 14.16
N GLU A 53 -10.82 2.19 13.26
CA GLU A 53 -10.40 1.77 11.92
C GLU A 53 -8.91 2.03 11.75
N LEU A 54 -8.19 1.05 11.24
CA LEU A 54 -6.82 1.24 10.80
C LEU A 54 -6.86 1.83 9.39
N VAL A 55 -6.20 2.95 9.20
CA VAL A 55 -6.13 3.66 7.91
C VAL A 55 -4.68 3.79 7.47
N ALA A 56 -4.46 3.77 6.16
CA ALA A 56 -3.15 3.91 5.55
C ALA A 56 -3.21 4.91 4.40
N ARG A 57 -2.18 5.75 4.23
CA ARG A 57 -1.94 6.50 3.01
C ARG A 57 -1.32 5.53 2.00
N VAL A 58 -1.94 5.39 0.83
CA VAL A 58 -1.49 4.48 -0.23
C VAL A 58 -1.38 5.21 -1.55
N GLU A 59 -0.45 4.76 -2.37
CA GLU A 59 -0.28 5.19 -3.75
C GLU A 59 -0.96 4.23 -4.70
N ALA A 60 -1.45 4.72 -5.81
CA ALA A 60 -2.04 3.93 -6.88
C ALA A 60 -1.53 4.42 -8.23
N GLU A 61 -0.85 3.55 -8.94
CA GLU A 61 -0.42 3.81 -10.31
C GLU A 61 -1.57 3.67 -11.31
N HIS A 62 -1.66 4.60 -12.25
CA HIS A 62 -2.60 4.56 -13.37
C HIS A 62 -2.01 5.18 -14.64
N GLU A 63 -2.66 5.00 -15.80
CA GLU A 63 -2.15 5.50 -17.09
C GLU A 63 -1.86 7.02 -17.13
N GLY A 64 -2.41 7.80 -16.20
CA GLY A 64 -2.24 9.26 -16.08
C GLY A 64 -1.18 9.71 -15.09
N GLY A 65 -0.54 8.80 -14.36
CA GLY A 65 0.41 9.09 -13.28
C GLY A 65 0.04 8.38 -11.98
N GLU A 66 0.63 8.80 -10.89
CA GLU A 66 0.37 8.33 -9.54
C GLU A 66 -0.71 9.18 -8.87
N SER A 67 -1.47 8.58 -7.95
CA SER A 67 -2.42 9.27 -7.09
C SER A 67 -2.38 8.68 -5.69
N GLU A 68 -2.40 9.53 -4.68
CA GLU A 68 -2.48 9.12 -3.28
C GLU A 68 -3.91 9.08 -2.77
N GLY A 69 -4.15 8.21 -1.78
CA GLY A 69 -5.46 8.12 -1.13
C GLY A 69 -5.39 7.36 0.19
N ALA A 70 -6.41 7.55 1.03
CA ALA A 70 -6.53 6.85 2.30
C ALA A 70 -7.35 5.56 2.15
N VAL A 71 -6.84 4.45 2.67
CA VAL A 71 -7.51 3.14 2.67
C VAL A 71 -7.70 2.63 4.09
N ALA A 72 -8.95 2.43 4.50
CA ALA A 72 -9.25 1.68 5.73
C ALA A 72 -9.06 0.18 5.47
N PHE A 73 -8.26 -0.49 6.30
CA PHE A 73 -7.88 -1.88 6.05
C PHE A 73 -8.24 -2.86 7.17
N GLU A 74 -8.63 -2.35 8.35
CA GLU A 74 -9.17 -3.18 9.44
C GLU A 74 -10.12 -2.35 10.31
N ARG A 75 -11.11 -2.98 10.94
CA ARG A 75 -12.12 -2.30 11.77
C ARG A 75 -12.45 -3.10 13.01
N PHE A 76 -12.50 -2.43 14.16
CA PHE A 76 -12.78 -3.01 15.46
C PHE A 76 -13.90 -2.24 16.18
N THR A 77 -14.88 -2.92 16.73
CA THR A 77 -15.82 -2.32 17.68
C THR A 77 -15.28 -2.55 19.09
N VAL A 78 -14.93 -1.49 19.78
CA VAL A 78 -14.26 -1.56 21.09
C VAL A 78 -15.16 -1.18 22.27
N GLY A 79 -16.35 -0.65 22.01
CA GLY A 79 -17.31 -0.28 23.04
C GLY A 79 -18.64 0.17 22.48
N GLY A 80 -19.56 0.60 23.37
CA GLY A 80 -20.87 1.12 23.01
C GLY A 80 -22.00 0.53 23.84
N GLY A 81 -23.26 0.88 23.50
CA GLY A 81 -24.45 0.40 24.18
C GLY A 81 -24.64 1.02 25.57
N PHE A 82 -24.21 2.27 25.76
CA PHE A 82 -24.35 2.96 27.04
C PHE A 82 -24.77 4.43 26.90
N ARG A 83 -25.34 4.95 27.98
CA ARG A 83 -25.62 6.38 28.11
C ARG A 83 -24.41 7.10 28.67
N LEU A 84 -24.02 8.18 28.03
CA LEU A 84 -23.03 9.16 28.50
C LEU A 84 -23.78 10.38 29.01
N ALA A 85 -23.69 10.66 30.32
CA ALA A 85 -24.41 11.77 30.93
C ALA A 85 -23.80 13.14 30.56
N GLU A 86 -24.58 14.23 30.76
CA GLU A 86 -24.08 15.61 30.57
C GLU A 86 -22.80 15.83 31.39
N GLY A 87 -21.71 16.17 30.70
CA GLY A 87 -20.41 16.46 31.31
C GLY A 87 -19.66 15.24 31.89
N GLU A 88 -20.18 14.02 31.74
CA GLU A 88 -19.51 12.80 32.21
C GLU A 88 -18.19 12.58 31.45
N GLN A 89 -17.14 12.19 32.18
CA GLN A 89 -15.89 11.67 31.61
C GLN A 89 -15.89 10.15 31.72
N ARG A 90 -15.57 9.48 30.63
CA ARG A 90 -15.50 8.03 30.60
C ARG A 90 -14.31 7.57 29.76
N GLU A 91 -13.58 6.60 30.28
CA GLU A 91 -12.49 5.93 29.56
C GLU A 91 -12.94 4.51 29.18
N VAL A 92 -12.68 4.13 27.94
CA VAL A 92 -12.95 2.81 27.39
C VAL A 92 -11.62 2.22 26.92
N PRO A 93 -10.98 1.34 27.75
CA PRO A 93 -9.74 0.70 27.36
C PRO A 93 -10.02 -0.30 26.24
N PHE A 94 -9.05 -0.46 25.33
CA PHE A 94 -9.12 -1.44 24.27
C PHE A 94 -7.82 -2.22 24.12
N SER A 95 -7.96 -3.40 23.51
CA SER A 95 -6.86 -4.27 23.13
C SER A 95 -7.29 -5.03 21.86
N VAL A 96 -6.67 -4.74 20.73
CA VAL A 96 -6.99 -5.30 19.42
C VAL A 96 -5.74 -5.90 18.79
N THR A 97 -5.93 -6.87 17.88
CA THR A 97 -4.81 -7.52 17.20
C THR A 97 -4.65 -6.92 15.80
N LEU A 98 -3.47 -6.40 15.49
CA LEU A 98 -3.15 -5.90 14.17
C LEU A 98 -3.11 -7.03 13.13
N PRO A 99 -3.50 -6.78 11.88
CA PRO A 99 -3.23 -7.69 10.77
C PRO A 99 -1.74 -8.02 10.67
N TRP A 100 -1.42 -9.23 10.24
CA TRP A 100 -0.03 -9.66 10.04
C TRP A 100 0.70 -8.88 8.92
N GLU A 101 -0.06 -8.39 7.94
CA GLU A 101 0.46 -7.60 6.83
C GLU A 101 0.46 -6.09 7.11
N THR A 102 0.21 -5.65 8.37
CA THR A 102 0.30 -4.23 8.74
C THR A 102 1.70 -3.71 8.40
N PRO A 103 1.81 -2.63 7.61
CA PRO A 103 3.10 -2.06 7.24
C PRO A 103 3.91 -1.62 8.46
N ILE A 104 5.23 -1.65 8.34
CA ILE A 104 6.13 -1.06 9.35
C ILE A 104 6.33 0.42 9.04
N THR A 105 6.30 1.27 10.07
CA THR A 105 6.46 2.72 9.93
C THR A 105 7.85 3.20 10.31
N GLU A 106 8.60 2.36 11.02
CA GLU A 106 9.93 2.71 11.52
C GLU A 106 10.90 1.53 11.48
N LEU A 107 12.18 1.84 11.46
CA LEU A 107 13.28 0.89 11.69
C LEU A 107 14.28 1.53 12.69
N HIS A 108 14.51 0.89 13.85
CA HIS A 108 15.37 1.42 14.93
C HIS A 108 15.01 2.84 15.40
N GLY A 109 13.70 3.18 15.39
CA GLY A 109 13.20 4.50 15.76
C GLY A 109 13.37 5.58 14.68
N GLN A 110 13.79 5.21 13.46
CA GLN A 110 13.82 6.10 12.31
C GLN A 110 12.61 5.84 11.43
N GLY A 111 11.83 6.88 11.14
CA GLY A 111 10.66 6.80 10.28
C GLY A 111 11.02 6.39 8.86
N LEU A 112 10.17 5.56 8.25
CA LEU A 112 10.32 5.09 6.87
C LEU A 112 9.51 5.90 5.85
N GLY A 113 8.79 6.96 6.28
CA GLY A 113 7.89 7.73 5.41
C GLY A 113 6.49 7.13 5.28
N ILE A 114 6.23 5.99 5.92
CA ILE A 114 4.93 5.33 5.89
C ILE A 114 3.98 5.99 6.91
N VAL A 115 2.79 6.36 6.47
CA VAL A 115 1.78 6.99 7.31
C VAL A 115 0.61 6.04 7.55
N LEU A 116 0.43 5.66 8.82
CA LEU A 116 -0.69 4.86 9.31
C LEU A 116 -1.42 5.62 10.41
N GLY A 117 -2.73 5.47 10.47
CA GLY A 117 -3.57 6.07 11.52
C GLY A 117 -4.56 5.09 12.15
N VAL A 118 -5.00 5.45 13.35
CA VAL A 118 -6.16 4.85 14.02
C VAL A 118 -7.27 5.88 14.03
N ARG A 119 -8.26 5.70 13.15
CA ARG A 119 -9.44 6.55 13.10
C ARG A 119 -10.49 6.01 14.07
N THR A 120 -10.92 6.86 14.99
CA THR A 120 -11.98 6.54 15.94
C THR A 120 -13.29 7.17 15.49
N GLU A 121 -14.35 6.38 15.49
CA GLU A 121 -15.73 6.82 15.25
C GLU A 121 -16.57 6.55 16.49
N LEU A 122 -17.17 7.59 17.02
CA LEU A 122 -18.14 7.55 18.11
C LEU A 122 -19.55 7.70 17.53
N SER A 123 -20.29 6.61 17.42
CA SER A 123 -21.67 6.63 16.94
C SER A 123 -22.63 7.03 18.05
N VAL A 124 -23.37 8.12 17.81
CA VAL A 124 -24.24 8.78 18.77
C VAL A 124 -25.68 8.77 18.27
N ALA A 125 -26.60 8.12 19.01
CA ALA A 125 -28.00 8.03 18.63
C ALA A 125 -28.65 9.42 18.42
N GLY A 126 -29.13 9.66 17.20
CA GLY A 126 -29.85 10.89 16.84
C GLY A 126 -29.00 12.18 16.82
N ALA A 127 -27.67 12.05 16.73
CA ALA A 127 -26.74 13.16 16.55
C ALA A 127 -25.70 12.81 15.48
N LYS A 128 -24.91 13.80 15.06
CA LYS A 128 -23.77 13.56 14.15
C LYS A 128 -22.70 12.79 14.92
N ASP A 129 -22.15 11.76 14.29
CA ASP A 129 -21.03 11.01 14.83
C ASP A 129 -19.80 11.90 15.02
N LYS A 130 -18.94 11.51 15.93
CA LYS A 130 -17.70 12.21 16.28
C LYS A 130 -16.52 11.33 15.94
N GLY A 131 -15.46 11.94 15.51
CA GLY A 131 -14.23 11.26 15.10
C GLY A 131 -13.00 11.80 15.80
N ASP A 132 -11.94 11.03 15.70
CA ASP A 132 -10.59 11.32 16.11
C ASP A 132 -9.64 10.53 15.22
N LEU A 133 -8.41 11.00 15.03
CA LEU A 133 -7.41 10.32 14.20
C LEU A 133 -6.04 10.45 14.85
N ASP A 134 -5.43 9.33 15.16
CA ASP A 134 -4.14 9.24 15.83
C ASP A 134 -3.12 8.51 14.97
N GLN A 135 -1.88 8.96 14.97
CA GLN A 135 -0.79 8.29 14.27
C GLN A 135 -0.52 6.91 14.89
N LEU A 136 -0.36 5.90 14.03
CA LEU A 136 -0.02 4.54 14.42
C LEU A 136 1.44 4.23 14.06
N ASN A 137 2.27 3.99 15.10
CA ASN A 137 3.64 3.56 14.94
C ASN A 137 3.75 2.03 15.00
N VAL A 138 4.42 1.44 14.00
CA VAL A 138 4.58 0.00 13.85
C VAL A 138 6.06 -0.35 13.63
N ALA A 139 6.64 -1.03 14.62
CA ALA A 139 8.00 -1.55 14.54
C ALA A 139 8.05 -2.88 13.78
N PRO A 140 9.18 -3.25 13.17
CA PRO A 140 9.32 -4.50 12.44
C PRO A 140 9.23 -5.74 13.34
N LEU A 141 8.82 -6.85 12.73
CA LEU A 141 9.03 -8.17 13.32
C LEU A 141 10.53 -8.49 13.36
N PRO A 142 11.00 -9.34 14.31
CA PRO A 142 12.42 -9.72 14.38
C PRO A 142 12.99 -10.24 13.06
N ALA A 143 12.20 -10.97 12.26
CA ALA A 143 12.62 -11.47 10.97
C ALA A 143 12.73 -10.36 9.90
N GLN A 144 11.83 -9.36 9.90
CA GLN A 144 11.92 -8.19 9.03
C GLN A 144 13.16 -7.37 9.36
N GLU A 145 13.37 -7.09 10.64
CA GLU A 145 14.55 -6.37 11.15
C GLU A 145 15.85 -7.06 10.72
N ALA A 146 15.95 -8.38 10.93
CA ALA A 146 17.14 -9.15 10.57
C ALA A 146 17.46 -9.13 9.06
N VAL A 147 16.43 -9.18 8.21
CA VAL A 147 16.61 -9.06 6.75
C VAL A 147 17.09 -7.66 6.36
N LEU A 148 16.46 -6.61 6.92
CA LEU A 148 16.85 -5.23 6.64
C LEU A 148 18.27 -4.92 7.13
N GLU A 149 18.64 -5.39 8.32
CA GLU A 149 20.01 -5.27 8.85
C GLU A 149 21.03 -6.00 7.96
N ALA A 150 20.69 -7.20 7.48
CA ALA A 150 21.58 -7.97 6.59
C ALA A 150 21.79 -7.23 5.26
N LEU A 151 20.73 -6.64 4.66
CA LEU A 151 20.83 -5.83 3.46
C LEU A 151 21.72 -4.60 3.69
N GLY A 152 21.49 -3.87 4.80
CA GLY A 152 22.37 -2.76 5.21
C GLY A 152 23.81 -3.18 5.39
N GLY A 153 24.07 -4.33 6.05
CA GLY A 153 25.40 -4.92 6.24
C GLY A 153 26.09 -5.32 4.93
N LEU A 154 25.32 -5.71 3.90
CA LEU A 154 25.79 -6.00 2.55
C LEU A 154 26.03 -4.72 1.71
N GLY A 155 25.73 -3.55 2.28
CA GLY A 155 25.96 -2.24 1.67
C GLY A 155 24.80 -1.72 0.81
N PHE A 156 23.61 -2.29 0.93
CA PHE A 156 22.40 -1.71 0.35
C PHE A 156 21.95 -0.51 1.18
N GLY A 157 21.63 0.59 0.52
CA GLY A 157 21.17 1.81 1.18
C GLY A 157 19.64 1.94 1.09
N PHE A 158 18.97 2.32 2.19
CA PHE A 158 17.56 2.70 2.14
C PHE A 158 17.40 3.94 1.26
N ARG A 159 16.40 3.95 0.38
CA ARG A 159 16.04 5.06 -0.49
C ARG A 159 14.71 5.66 -0.07
N SER A 160 13.66 4.89 -0.13
CA SER A 160 12.27 5.25 0.18
C SER A 160 11.48 4.03 0.61
N ALA A 161 10.30 4.27 1.12
CA ALA A 161 9.27 3.25 1.26
C ALA A 161 7.90 3.90 1.05
N ASP A 162 7.00 3.15 0.45
CA ASP A 162 5.63 3.54 0.16
C ASP A 162 4.66 2.37 0.32
N LEU A 163 3.37 2.63 0.13
CA LEU A 163 2.31 1.63 0.14
C LEU A 163 1.61 1.62 -1.20
N GLU A 164 1.81 0.56 -1.97
CA GLU A 164 1.22 0.38 -3.29
C GLU A 164 -0.16 -0.28 -3.23
N TYR A 165 -1.19 0.40 -3.80
CA TYR A 165 -2.51 -0.17 -3.95
C TYR A 165 -2.53 -1.25 -5.03
N GLY A 166 -2.60 -2.50 -4.61
CA GLY A 166 -2.57 -3.63 -5.53
C GLY A 166 -2.38 -4.97 -4.84
N ARG A 167 -2.12 -5.99 -5.65
CA ARG A 167 -1.84 -7.34 -5.18
C ARG A 167 -0.71 -7.98 -5.95
N ILE A 168 0.24 -8.52 -5.22
CA ILE A 168 1.34 -9.30 -5.79
C ILE A 168 0.81 -10.67 -6.21
N GLY A 169 0.85 -10.96 -7.50
CA GLY A 169 0.32 -12.19 -8.08
C GLY A 169 0.95 -13.46 -7.51
N GLY A 170 0.11 -14.45 -7.18
CA GLY A 170 0.56 -15.76 -6.69
C GLY A 170 1.04 -15.80 -5.24
N THR A 171 0.85 -14.71 -4.47
CA THR A 171 1.13 -14.64 -3.03
C THR A 171 -0.11 -14.89 -2.18
N GLY A 172 0.08 -14.99 -0.85
CA GLY A 172 -1.00 -15.08 0.14
C GLY A 172 -1.51 -13.73 0.65
N GLN A 173 -1.20 -12.63 -0.01
CA GLN A 173 -1.56 -11.27 0.38
C GLN A 173 -3.06 -11.12 0.65
N ARG A 174 -3.42 -10.51 1.79
CA ARG A 174 -4.80 -10.26 2.22
C ARG A 174 -5.20 -8.80 2.07
N LEU A 175 -4.30 -7.86 2.44
CA LEU A 175 -4.57 -6.44 2.33
C LEU A 175 -4.69 -6.01 0.86
N PRO A 176 -5.44 -4.94 0.56
CA PRO A 176 -5.60 -4.44 -0.81
C PRO A 176 -4.38 -3.64 -1.31
N PHE A 177 -3.36 -3.51 -0.48
CA PHE A 177 -2.09 -2.84 -0.76
C PHE A 177 -0.94 -3.63 -0.10
N TYR A 178 0.28 -3.30 -0.44
CA TYR A 178 1.51 -3.87 0.15
C TYR A 178 2.54 -2.76 0.32
N GLN A 179 3.49 -2.98 1.22
CA GLN A 179 4.60 -2.06 1.45
C GLN A 179 5.76 -2.41 0.54
N GLU A 180 6.26 -1.44 -0.22
CA GLU A 180 7.54 -1.51 -0.91
C GLU A 180 8.60 -0.75 -0.11
N ILE A 181 9.78 -1.36 -0.01
CA ILE A 181 10.97 -0.74 0.57
C ILE A 181 12.03 -0.72 -0.52
N GLU A 182 12.31 0.46 -1.02
CA GLU A 182 13.29 0.68 -2.08
C GLU A 182 14.70 0.78 -1.53
N LEU A 183 15.61 0.04 -2.16
CA LEU A 183 17.01 -0.05 -1.75
C LEU A 183 17.95 0.26 -2.90
N LEU A 184 18.88 1.17 -2.68
CA LEU A 184 20.00 1.41 -3.57
C LEU A 184 20.97 0.23 -3.51
N PRO A 185 21.43 -0.29 -4.66
CA PRO A 185 22.32 -1.43 -4.68
C PRO A 185 23.68 -1.11 -4.10
N SER A 186 24.29 -2.08 -3.42
CA SER A 186 25.66 -1.97 -2.99
C SER A 186 26.61 -1.85 -4.18
N PRO A 187 27.83 -1.28 -4.03
CA PRO A 187 28.81 -1.15 -5.13
C PRO A 187 29.11 -2.44 -5.87
N ARG A 188 28.96 -3.58 -5.21
CA ARG A 188 29.15 -4.93 -5.79
C ARG A 188 28.09 -5.26 -6.85
N TYR A 189 26.85 -4.79 -6.66
CA TYR A 189 25.70 -5.11 -7.52
C TYR A 189 25.26 -3.95 -8.40
N ALA A 190 25.80 -2.74 -8.23
CA ALA A 190 25.40 -1.52 -8.93
C ALA A 190 25.53 -1.57 -10.46
N GLN A 191 26.29 -2.50 -11.04
CA GLN A 191 26.35 -2.73 -12.49
C GLN A 191 25.31 -3.75 -12.98
N GLN A 192 24.65 -4.44 -12.07
CA GLN A 192 23.72 -5.54 -12.39
C GLN A 192 22.26 -5.14 -12.13
N VAL A 193 22.02 -4.32 -11.11
CA VAL A 193 20.70 -3.80 -10.75
C VAL A 193 20.81 -2.31 -10.44
N ASN A 194 19.77 -1.53 -10.76
CA ASN A 194 19.73 -0.11 -10.43
C ASN A 194 19.09 0.11 -9.07
N GLU A 195 18.17 -0.79 -8.70
CA GLU A 195 17.34 -0.70 -7.53
C GLU A 195 16.86 -2.10 -7.14
N ILE A 196 16.58 -2.31 -5.88
CA ILE A 196 15.89 -3.50 -5.38
C ILE A 196 14.71 -3.05 -4.54
N GLU A 197 13.55 -3.60 -4.83
CA GLU A 197 12.34 -3.43 -4.05
C GLU A 197 12.12 -4.67 -3.19
N LEU A 198 11.77 -4.42 -1.94
CA LEU A 198 11.57 -5.43 -0.92
C LEU A 198 10.17 -5.31 -0.34
N THR A 199 9.41 -6.39 -0.43
CA THR A 199 8.09 -6.51 0.21
C THR A 199 8.07 -7.66 1.19
N PHE A 200 7.44 -7.42 2.35
CA PHE A 200 7.20 -8.43 3.37
C PHE A 200 5.71 -8.77 3.45
N LEU A 201 5.36 -10.03 3.25
CA LEU A 201 4.01 -10.54 3.45
C LEU A 201 4.01 -11.51 4.65
N ALA A 202 3.81 -10.96 5.83
CA ALA A 202 3.80 -11.74 7.06
C ALA A 202 2.44 -12.44 7.27
N ASN A 203 2.48 -13.58 7.95
CA ASN A 203 1.29 -14.35 8.36
C ASN A 203 1.61 -15.12 9.64
N PRO A 204 0.64 -15.77 10.31
CA PRO A 204 0.89 -16.49 11.56
C PRO A 204 1.94 -17.59 11.49
N GLY A 205 2.22 -18.15 10.31
CA GLY A 205 3.16 -19.26 10.09
C GLY A 205 4.57 -18.80 9.72
N GLY A 206 4.76 -17.54 9.35
CA GLY A 206 6.03 -17.01 8.87
C GLY A 206 5.85 -15.77 8.02
N MET A 207 6.81 -15.53 7.16
CA MET A 207 6.84 -14.36 6.29
C MET A 207 7.31 -14.76 4.89
N GLU A 208 6.62 -14.34 3.86
CA GLU A 208 7.12 -14.37 2.49
C GLU A 208 7.87 -13.06 2.24
N VAL A 209 9.10 -13.16 1.76
CA VAL A 209 9.94 -12.03 1.34
C VAL A 209 9.93 -12.01 -0.17
N VAL A 210 9.49 -10.90 -0.75
CA VAL A 210 9.47 -10.69 -2.19
C VAL A 210 10.58 -9.68 -2.51
N LEU A 211 11.44 -10.05 -3.45
CA LEU A 211 12.48 -9.16 -3.98
C LEU A 211 12.25 -8.96 -5.48
N GLU A 212 12.28 -7.72 -5.90
CA GLU A 212 12.22 -7.30 -7.29
C GLU A 212 13.42 -6.43 -7.65
N ALA A 213 13.89 -6.52 -8.87
CA ALA A 213 15.00 -5.74 -9.38
C ALA A 213 14.59 -4.97 -10.64
N ASP A 214 14.85 -3.66 -10.64
CA ASP A 214 14.72 -2.75 -11.80
C ASP A 214 13.30 -2.60 -12.38
N LYS A 215 12.46 -1.86 -11.73
CA LYS A 215 11.24 -1.34 -12.37
C LYS A 215 11.51 -0.14 -13.28
N ARG A 216 11.12 -0.25 -14.54
CA ARG A 216 10.66 0.88 -15.33
C ARG A 216 9.18 0.73 -15.60
N GLY A 217 8.36 1.15 -14.61
CA GLY A 217 6.90 1.08 -14.66
C GLY A 217 6.33 -0.05 -13.81
N GLY A 218 5.61 0.30 -12.76
CA GLY A 218 4.92 -0.48 -11.73
C GLY A 218 4.76 -2.00 -11.84
N PHE A 219 4.55 -2.67 -10.73
CA PHE A 219 4.25 -4.11 -10.58
C PHE A 219 3.15 -4.65 -11.54
N LEU A 220 2.42 -3.76 -12.22
CA LEU A 220 1.35 -4.09 -13.16
C LEU A 220 1.80 -4.06 -14.62
N SER A 221 3.08 -3.79 -14.91
CA SER A 221 3.59 -3.91 -16.28
C SER A 221 3.60 -5.39 -16.70
N PRO A 222 3.03 -5.75 -17.87
CA PRO A 222 3.10 -7.11 -18.41
C PRO A 222 4.49 -7.40 -19.02
N GLY A 223 5.55 -6.89 -18.45
CA GLY A 223 6.94 -7.12 -18.81
C GLY A 223 7.61 -7.92 -17.70
N HIS A 224 8.15 -9.04 -18.01
CA HIS A 224 8.84 -10.07 -17.25
C HIS A 224 9.83 -9.51 -16.21
N ASP A 225 9.34 -8.97 -15.09
CA ASP A 225 10.15 -8.49 -14.00
C ASP A 225 10.72 -9.69 -13.24
N ALA A 226 12.01 -9.60 -12.87
CA ALA A 226 12.67 -10.67 -12.13
C ALA A 226 12.22 -10.61 -10.66
N LEU A 227 11.09 -11.24 -10.39
CA LEU A 227 10.54 -11.37 -9.05
C LEU A 227 11.02 -12.69 -8.44
N THR A 228 11.61 -12.62 -7.25
CA THR A 228 11.99 -13.81 -6.48
C THR A 228 11.31 -13.79 -5.11
N ARG A 229 10.98 -14.98 -4.61
CA ARG A 229 10.23 -15.13 -3.35
C ARG A 229 10.90 -16.12 -2.43
N PHE A 230 10.97 -15.77 -1.16
CA PHE A 230 11.59 -16.57 -0.11
C PHE A 230 10.67 -16.68 1.10
N ASN A 231 10.66 -17.82 1.75
CA ASN A 231 9.88 -18.03 2.97
C ASN A 231 10.79 -18.03 4.19
N VAL A 232 10.39 -17.27 5.20
CA VAL A 232 11.11 -17.10 6.47
C VAL A 232 10.20 -17.49 7.62
N SER A 233 10.72 -18.28 8.57
CA SER A 233 10.01 -18.58 9.81
C SER A 233 10.12 -17.43 10.82
N HIS A 234 9.11 -17.24 11.66
CA HIS A 234 9.21 -16.38 12.85
C HIS A 234 10.08 -16.99 13.95
N GLU A 235 10.33 -18.31 13.90
CA GLU A 235 11.12 -19.02 14.90
C GLU A 235 12.58 -19.12 14.49
N GLY A 236 13.49 -19.04 15.49
CA GLY A 236 14.92 -19.23 15.31
C GLY A 236 15.63 -18.12 14.55
N VAL A 237 15.04 -16.94 14.46
CA VAL A 237 15.59 -15.77 13.75
C VAL A 237 17.00 -15.43 14.25
N GLU A 238 17.22 -15.51 15.55
CA GLU A 238 18.49 -15.19 16.21
C GLU A 238 19.60 -16.23 15.95
N HIS A 239 19.28 -17.36 15.35
CA HIS A 239 20.22 -18.43 15.06
C HIS A 239 20.61 -18.55 13.59
N GLN A 240 20.08 -17.67 12.73
CA GLN A 240 20.32 -17.67 11.29
C GLN A 240 21.52 -16.81 10.92
N ASP A 241 22.27 -17.23 9.90
CA ASP A 241 23.28 -16.38 9.25
C ASP A 241 22.60 -15.51 8.17
N TRP A 242 21.94 -14.45 8.63
CA TRP A 242 21.18 -13.58 7.76
C TRP A 242 21.99 -12.95 6.63
N PRO A 243 23.23 -12.47 6.86
CA PRO A 243 24.06 -11.97 5.77
C PRO A 243 24.28 -13.00 4.66
N ALA A 244 24.57 -14.25 4.99
CA ALA A 244 24.77 -15.31 4.00
C ALA A 244 23.45 -15.69 3.28
N ILE A 245 22.34 -15.73 4.00
CA ILE A 245 21.02 -16.03 3.46
C ILE A 245 20.61 -14.94 2.47
N VAL A 246 20.66 -13.67 2.88
CA VAL A 246 20.26 -12.53 2.05
C VAL A 246 21.19 -12.35 0.84
N GLU A 247 22.50 -12.54 1.01
CA GLU A 247 23.44 -12.53 -0.12
C GLU A 247 23.07 -13.61 -1.16
N GLY A 248 22.67 -14.79 -0.70
CA GLY A 248 22.17 -15.86 -1.57
C GLY A 248 20.90 -15.48 -2.33
N TRP A 249 19.98 -14.76 -1.69
CA TRP A 249 18.76 -14.25 -2.34
C TRP A 249 19.07 -13.22 -3.42
N ILE A 250 19.93 -12.26 -3.12
CA ILE A 250 20.38 -11.26 -4.11
C ILE A 250 21.07 -11.92 -5.29
N GLY A 251 21.92 -12.95 -5.04
CA GLY A 251 22.54 -13.74 -6.11
C GLY A 251 21.50 -14.38 -7.05
N GLN A 252 20.47 -15.02 -6.51
CA GLN A 252 19.39 -15.61 -7.27
C GLN A 252 18.59 -14.57 -8.06
N LEU A 253 18.27 -13.41 -7.47
CA LEU A 253 17.56 -12.31 -8.11
C LEU A 253 18.35 -11.81 -9.34
N VAL A 254 19.64 -11.56 -9.17
CA VAL A 254 20.53 -11.09 -10.24
C VAL A 254 20.70 -12.13 -11.36
N GLU A 255 20.84 -13.40 -11.03
CA GLU A 255 20.91 -14.49 -12.01
C GLU A 255 19.60 -14.64 -12.78
N HIS A 256 18.46 -14.56 -12.09
CA HIS A 256 17.14 -14.63 -12.69
C HIS A 256 16.95 -13.49 -13.70
N ARG A 257 17.28 -12.26 -13.31
CA ARG A 257 17.25 -11.10 -14.20
C ARG A 257 18.13 -11.27 -15.44
N ALA A 258 19.35 -11.77 -15.27
CA ALA A 258 20.28 -11.99 -16.39
C ALA A 258 19.73 -12.98 -17.42
N SER A 259 18.89 -13.93 -17.00
CA SER A 259 18.26 -14.92 -17.88
C SER A 259 17.12 -14.36 -18.75
N TYR A 260 16.52 -13.22 -18.36
CA TYR A 260 15.46 -12.52 -19.11
C TYR A 260 15.97 -11.30 -19.91
N GLY A 261 17.27 -10.98 -19.85
CA GLY A 261 17.89 -9.94 -20.69
C GLY A 261 17.71 -10.28 -22.19
N PRO A 262 17.69 -9.27 -23.10
CA PRO A 262 17.60 -9.52 -24.51
C PRO A 262 18.73 -10.48 -24.93
N PRO A 263 18.45 -11.51 -25.76
CA PRO A 263 19.46 -12.47 -26.18
C PRO A 263 20.64 -11.69 -26.77
N ALA A 264 21.83 -11.93 -26.23
CA ALA A 264 23.06 -11.34 -26.71
C ALA A 264 23.09 -11.49 -28.24
N GLY A 265 23.06 -10.37 -28.96
CA GLY A 265 22.88 -10.33 -30.41
C GLY A 265 23.80 -11.34 -31.06
N TYR A 266 23.23 -12.23 -31.81
CA TYR A 266 23.95 -13.02 -32.78
C TYR A 266 24.69 -12.02 -33.68
N GLY A 267 25.99 -11.92 -33.50
CA GLY A 267 26.86 -11.20 -34.38
C GLY A 267 26.60 -11.71 -35.81
N SER A 268 26.12 -10.83 -36.67
CA SER A 268 26.01 -11.09 -38.08
C SER A 268 27.39 -11.50 -38.60
N PRO A 269 27.54 -12.66 -39.24
CA PRO A 269 28.80 -12.96 -39.93
C PRO A 269 28.97 -11.95 -41.07
N MET A 270 30.05 -11.23 -41.03
CA MET A 270 30.52 -10.43 -42.19
C MET A 270 30.62 -11.35 -43.42
N GLY A 271 29.67 -11.22 -44.34
CA GLY A 271 29.71 -11.82 -45.68
C GLY A 271 30.25 -10.78 -46.66
N HIS A 272 31.47 -11.02 -47.15
CA HIS A 272 32.11 -10.35 -48.27
C HIS A 272 31.32 -10.54 -49.57
N GLY A 273 31.30 -9.52 -50.43
CA GLY A 273 31.21 -9.71 -51.88
C GLY A 273 30.11 -8.96 -52.58
N SER A 274 30.42 -7.76 -53.08
CA SER A 274 29.85 -7.27 -54.36
C SER A 274 30.48 -8.06 -55.53
N PRO A 275 29.91 -8.14 -56.76
CA PRO A 275 29.66 -6.96 -57.57
C PRO A 275 28.43 -6.99 -58.50
N ALA A 276 28.11 -5.82 -58.97
CA ALA A 276 27.34 -5.32 -60.07
C ALA A 276 26.87 -6.26 -61.23
N ALA A 277 25.63 -6.02 -61.74
CA ALA A 277 25.38 -5.63 -63.12
C ALA A 277 23.90 -5.45 -63.47
N PHE A 278 23.58 -4.32 -64.05
CA PHE A 278 22.74 -3.95 -65.20
C PHE A 278 21.37 -4.63 -65.47
N GLY A 279 20.36 -3.74 -65.79
CA GLY A 279 19.25 -4.02 -66.70
C GLY A 279 17.93 -3.49 -66.24
N GLN A 280 17.54 -2.27 -66.42
CA GLN A 280 16.80 -1.62 -67.52
C GLN A 280 15.39 -2.17 -67.82
N GLY A 281 14.39 -1.27 -67.75
CA GLY A 281 13.07 -1.28 -68.40
C GLY A 281 11.91 -1.61 -67.48
N GLY A 282 10.86 -0.83 -67.31
CA GLY A 282 10.23 0.13 -68.13
C GLY A 282 8.70 -0.05 -67.96
N HIS A 283 7.99 1.11 -67.89
CA HIS A 283 6.53 1.28 -68.07
C HIS A 283 5.59 0.72 -67.00
N GLY A 284 4.66 1.44 -66.31
CA GLY A 284 3.87 2.54 -66.82
C GLY A 284 2.36 2.19 -66.62
N HIS A 285 1.56 3.18 -66.21
CA HIS A 285 0.10 3.25 -66.03
C HIS A 285 -0.40 2.86 -64.65
N GLY A 286 -0.94 3.70 -63.87
CA GLY A 286 -1.99 4.70 -63.88
C GLY A 286 -3.41 4.10 -63.97
N HIS A 287 -4.17 4.18 -62.88
CA HIS A 287 -5.56 4.59 -62.98
C HIS A 287 -6.22 4.72 -61.60
N ASP A 288 -6.93 5.82 -61.54
CA ASP A 288 -7.84 6.34 -60.52
C ASP A 288 -8.96 5.41 -60.08
N GLY A 289 -9.46 5.69 -58.86
CA GLY A 289 -10.89 5.90 -58.81
C GLY A 289 -11.73 5.12 -57.81
N HIS A 290 -12.37 5.87 -56.97
CA HIS A 290 -13.74 5.73 -56.43
C HIS A 290 -14.00 4.97 -55.14
N HIS A 291 -14.48 5.81 -54.22
CA HIS A 291 -15.51 5.67 -53.19
C HIS A 291 -16.37 4.42 -53.24
N HIS A 292 -16.72 3.89 -52.09
CA HIS A 292 -18.09 3.78 -51.62
C HIS A 292 -18.19 3.31 -50.18
N ASP A 293 -19.06 4.00 -49.45
CA ASP A 293 -19.66 3.71 -48.16
C ASP A 293 -20.38 2.36 -48.14
N GLY A 294 -20.50 1.75 -46.95
CA GLY A 294 -21.41 0.64 -46.76
C GLY A 294 -21.39 -0.01 -45.38
N HIS A 295 -22.34 0.38 -44.58
CA HIS A 295 -22.71 -0.21 -43.29
C HIS A 295 -22.90 -1.73 -43.29
N ARG A 296 -22.64 -2.38 -42.15
CA ARG A 296 -23.53 -3.16 -41.25
C ARG A 296 -22.86 -4.22 -40.44
N SER A 297 -22.92 -4.02 -39.16
CA SER A 297 -23.42 -4.86 -38.05
C SER A 297 -23.32 -6.39 -38.11
N GLY A 298 -22.74 -6.96 -37.03
CA GLY A 298 -22.99 -8.32 -36.57
C GLY A 298 -21.99 -8.73 -35.48
N PRO A 299 -22.43 -9.40 -34.40
CA PRO A 299 -21.69 -9.46 -33.14
C PRO A 299 -20.74 -10.67 -33.07
N GLY A 300 -19.49 -10.43 -32.76
CA GLY A 300 -18.53 -11.45 -32.39
C GLY A 300 -18.20 -11.31 -30.91
N MET A 301 -18.59 -12.29 -30.11
CA MET A 301 -18.16 -12.42 -28.71
C MET A 301 -16.65 -12.57 -28.65
N GLY A 302 -15.98 -11.51 -28.27
CA GLY A 302 -14.62 -11.53 -27.78
C GLY A 302 -14.68 -11.16 -26.31
N THR A 303 -14.26 -12.06 -25.44
CA THR A 303 -14.08 -11.83 -24.02
C THR A 303 -13.05 -10.72 -23.85
N ALA A 304 -13.52 -9.49 -23.75
CA ALA A 304 -12.73 -8.38 -23.27
C ALA A 304 -12.61 -8.56 -21.75
N VAL A 305 -11.43 -8.93 -21.30
CA VAL A 305 -11.03 -8.68 -19.93
C VAL A 305 -10.92 -7.16 -19.85
N ALA A 306 -11.97 -6.55 -19.33
CA ALA A 306 -11.93 -5.15 -18.97
C ALA A 306 -10.99 -5.03 -17.75
N ALA A 307 -9.75 -4.61 -18.00
CA ALA A 307 -8.96 -3.92 -16.99
C ALA A 307 -9.72 -2.61 -16.69
N GLY A 308 -10.59 -2.67 -15.70
CA GLY A 308 -11.25 -1.47 -15.18
C GLY A 308 -10.19 -0.61 -14.52
N ALA A 309 -9.99 0.57 -15.05
CA ALA A 309 -9.49 1.69 -14.29
C ALA A 309 -10.45 1.89 -13.10
N ALA A 310 -10.12 1.25 -11.97
CA ALA A 310 -10.76 1.55 -10.71
C ALA A 310 -10.08 2.84 -10.23
N GLY A 311 -10.67 3.97 -10.54
CA GLY A 311 -10.47 5.15 -9.71
C GLY A 311 -10.70 4.73 -8.26
N LEU A 312 -9.89 5.23 -7.33
CA LEU A 312 -10.01 5.00 -5.89
C LEU A 312 -11.45 5.31 -5.45
N ALA A 313 -12.36 4.36 -5.69
CA ALA A 313 -13.60 4.31 -4.99
C ALA A 313 -13.23 3.73 -3.64
N VAL A 314 -13.11 4.59 -2.63
CA VAL A 314 -13.18 4.18 -1.23
C VAL A 314 -14.38 3.25 -1.15
N GLY A 315 -14.12 1.95 -1.10
CA GLY A 315 -15.13 0.92 -1.06
C GLY A 315 -15.81 0.98 0.29
N VAL A 316 -16.87 1.77 0.38
CA VAL A 316 -17.79 1.76 1.49
C VAL A 316 -18.53 0.44 1.45
N VAL A 317 -18.11 -0.49 2.30
CA VAL A 317 -18.98 -1.57 2.74
C VAL A 317 -19.85 -0.99 3.86
N GLY A 318 -21.08 -0.57 3.51
CA GLY A 318 -22.08 -0.06 4.43
C GLY A 318 -22.24 1.47 4.35
N GLY A 319 -23.11 1.89 3.45
CA GLY A 319 -23.75 3.19 3.27
C GLY A 319 -23.38 4.30 4.25
N MET A 320 -22.39 5.10 3.96
CA MET A 320 -22.25 6.47 4.44
C MET A 320 -21.42 7.32 3.50
N VAL A 321 -21.76 8.58 3.48
CA VAL A 321 -21.35 9.63 2.55
C VAL A 321 -19.83 9.84 2.53
N ALA A 322 -19.22 9.54 1.40
CA ALA A 322 -17.76 9.52 1.19
C ALA A 322 -17.06 10.91 1.19
N GLY A 323 -17.80 12.03 1.29
CA GLY A 323 -17.21 13.35 1.09
C GLY A 323 -16.48 13.93 2.32
N GLU A 324 -17.03 13.75 3.52
CA GLU A 324 -16.51 14.40 4.74
C GLU A 324 -15.36 13.66 5.41
N VAL A 325 -15.24 12.37 5.15
CA VAL A 325 -14.22 11.51 5.75
C VAL A 325 -12.90 11.54 4.96
N VAL A 326 -12.98 11.79 3.67
CA VAL A 326 -11.80 11.93 2.80
C VAL A 326 -11.02 13.19 3.13
N ASP A 327 -11.73 14.30 3.45
CA ASP A 327 -11.09 15.57 3.79
C ASP A 327 -10.36 15.50 5.14
N GLU A 328 -10.96 14.87 6.19
CA GLU A 328 -10.34 14.77 7.53
C GLU A 328 -9.11 13.85 7.53
N VAL A 329 -9.14 12.76 6.79
CA VAL A 329 -7.99 11.85 6.63
C VAL A 329 -6.93 12.46 5.72
N GLY A 330 -7.33 13.17 4.66
CA GLY A 330 -6.43 13.92 3.78
C GLY A 330 -5.65 14.98 4.54
N ASP A 331 -6.34 15.84 5.28
CA ASP A 331 -5.73 16.92 6.09
C ASP A 331 -4.74 16.37 7.14
N PHE A 332 -5.00 15.20 7.73
CA PHE A 332 -4.08 14.55 8.66
C PHE A 332 -2.77 14.15 7.98
N PHE A 333 -2.85 13.61 6.77
CA PHE A 333 -1.67 13.17 6.03
C PHE A 333 -0.88 14.33 5.39
N GLU A 334 -1.53 15.46 5.08
CA GLU A 334 -0.87 16.66 4.54
C GLU A 334 -0.15 17.47 5.62
N GLY A 335 -0.57 17.39 6.89
CA GLY A 335 -0.01 18.19 7.99
C GLY A 335 1.43 17.83 8.39
N GLU A 336 1.94 16.65 8.04
CA GLU A 336 3.31 16.24 8.39
C GLU A 336 4.39 16.78 7.44
N GLU A 337 4.04 17.20 6.22
CA GLU A 337 5.02 17.71 5.25
C GLU A 337 5.44 19.17 5.50
N GLU A 338 4.69 19.95 6.31
CA GLU A 338 5.00 21.36 6.55
C GLU A 338 6.00 21.62 7.71
N GLU A 339 6.31 20.63 8.56
CA GLU A 339 7.22 20.85 9.71
C GLU A 339 8.71 20.57 9.43
N GLU A 340 9.09 20.03 8.28
CA GLU A 340 10.50 19.79 7.90
C GLU A 340 11.12 20.83 6.95
N GLY A 341 10.60 22.05 6.90
CA GLY A 341 11.09 23.18 6.10
C GLY A 341 12.08 24.10 6.84
#